data_d72245ac962b7a554c6ee0e517b03ca4
#
_entry.id   d72245ac962b7a554c6ee0e517b03ca4
#
_cell.length_a   1.000
_cell.length_b   1.000
_cell.length_c   1.000
_cell.angle_alpha   90.00
_cell.angle_beta   90.00
_cell.angle_gamma   90.00
#
_symmetry.space_group_name_H-M   'P 1'
#
loop_
_entity.id
_entity.type
_entity.pdbx_description
1 polymer ?
#
loop_
_entity_poly.entity_id
_entity_poly.type
_entity_poly.pdbx_seq_one_letter_code
_entity_poly.pdbx_strand_id
1 'polypeptide(L)'
;MGPFPTALRQLKFLVVGIDYFTKWVEAEPPATIMEKSVRTFVWRKIICRYGIPRVLVSNNGKQFDNSAFRDFCSELGIKNHYSSPAHPQANGQVEVTNRALLKIIKTQLEGAKGIWLDELPSVLWAYRIIARTSIGETPFRLVYDADAVIPAEVGLTSYRVENYTEDKNEEAMRLQLDLVDDV
;
A
#
# COMPACT_ATOMS: atom_id res chain seq x y z
N MET A 1 -6.94 -7.91 6.93
CA MET A 1 -5.67 -8.43 7.47
C MET A 1 -5.65 -8.25 8.99
N GLY A 2 -5.09 -9.16 9.76
CA GLY A 2 -5.05 -9.16 11.24
C GLY A 2 -5.54 -10.49 11.80
N PRO A 3 -5.71 -10.62 13.15
CA PRO A 3 -5.59 -9.53 14.11
C PRO A 3 -4.13 -9.13 14.40
N PHE A 4 -3.91 -7.83 14.54
CA PHE A 4 -2.66 -7.25 15.03
C PHE A 4 -2.70 -7.11 16.56
N PRO A 5 -1.55 -6.86 17.23
CA PRO A 5 -1.56 -6.40 18.61
C PRO A 5 -2.49 -5.21 18.76
N THR A 6 -3.22 -5.17 19.87
CA THR A 6 -4.22 -4.11 20.09
C THR A 6 -3.53 -2.75 20.15
N ALA A 7 -3.85 -1.88 19.19
CA ALA A 7 -3.39 -0.51 19.15
C ALA A 7 -4.35 0.44 19.90
N LEU A 8 -3.99 1.72 19.95
CA LEU A 8 -4.88 2.78 20.42
C LEU A 8 -6.25 2.65 19.75
N ARG A 9 -7.34 2.91 20.49
CA ARG A 9 -8.73 2.74 20.05
C ARG A 9 -9.13 1.29 19.76
N GLN A 10 -8.43 0.29 20.32
CA GLN A 10 -8.72 -1.15 20.15
C GLN A 10 -8.67 -1.64 18.69
N LEU A 11 -7.94 -0.95 17.82
CA LEU A 11 -7.79 -1.33 16.42
C LEU A 11 -6.89 -2.57 16.32
N LYS A 12 -7.37 -3.60 15.60
CA LYS A 12 -6.70 -4.91 15.46
C LYS A 12 -6.61 -5.37 14.01
N PHE A 13 -7.25 -4.65 13.11
CA PHE A 13 -7.40 -5.09 11.74
C PHE A 13 -6.99 -4.01 10.76
N LEU A 14 -6.67 -4.41 9.53
CA LEU A 14 -6.32 -3.55 8.43
C LEU A 14 -7.12 -3.97 7.20
N VAL A 15 -7.79 -3.03 6.55
CA VAL A 15 -8.32 -3.20 5.20
C VAL A 15 -7.22 -2.74 4.25
N VAL A 16 -6.94 -3.54 3.24
CA VAL A 16 -5.91 -3.27 2.24
C VAL A 16 -6.52 -3.38 0.85
N GLY A 17 -6.28 -2.40 0.03
CA GLY A 17 -6.56 -2.41 -1.40
C GLY A 17 -5.28 -2.25 -2.19
N ILE A 18 -5.14 -3.00 -3.28
CA ILE A 18 -4.02 -2.90 -4.20
C ILE A 18 -4.53 -2.68 -5.62
N ASP A 19 -3.96 -1.72 -6.31
CA ASP A 19 -4.16 -1.61 -7.74
C ASP A 19 -3.34 -2.68 -8.47
N TYR A 20 -4.02 -3.44 -9.30
CA TYR A 20 -3.43 -4.60 -9.98
C TYR A 20 -2.31 -4.19 -10.93
N PHE A 21 -2.44 -3.05 -11.57
CA PHE A 21 -1.49 -2.58 -12.58
C PHE A 21 -0.28 -1.88 -11.95
N THR A 22 -0.51 -0.82 -11.21
CA THR A 22 0.57 0.01 -10.63
C THR A 22 1.18 -0.59 -9.37
N LYS A 23 0.55 -1.61 -8.76
CA LYS A 23 0.90 -2.16 -7.44
C LYS A 23 0.76 -1.15 -6.31
N TRP A 24 0.08 -0.03 -6.55
CA TRP A 24 -0.21 0.94 -5.52
C TRP A 24 -1.07 0.35 -4.41
N VAL A 25 -0.72 0.64 -3.18
CA VAL A 25 -1.39 0.11 -2.00
C VAL A 25 -2.02 1.24 -1.19
N GLU A 26 -3.29 1.06 -0.87
CA GLU A 26 -4.00 1.81 0.16
C GLU A 26 -4.34 0.88 1.32
N ALA A 27 -4.21 1.40 2.54
CA ALA A 27 -4.58 0.67 3.72
C ALA A 27 -5.17 1.59 4.79
N GLU A 28 -6.16 1.08 5.52
CA GLU A 28 -6.79 1.81 6.61
C GLU A 28 -7.18 0.84 7.73
N PRO A 29 -6.91 1.18 9.01
CA PRO A 29 -7.35 0.40 10.15
C PRO A 29 -8.83 0.71 10.45
N PRO A 30 -9.77 -0.21 10.19
CA PRO A 30 -11.17 -0.01 10.54
C PRO A 30 -11.38 -0.30 12.03
N ALA A 31 -12.32 0.40 12.63
CA ALA A 31 -12.78 0.10 13.99
C ALA A 31 -13.40 -1.31 14.08
N THR A 32 -14.07 -1.74 13.01
CA THR A 32 -14.66 -3.08 12.87
C THR A 32 -14.50 -3.55 11.43
N ILE A 33 -14.34 -4.88 11.24
CA ILE A 33 -14.37 -5.49 9.89
C ILE A 33 -15.83 -5.78 9.51
N MET A 34 -16.56 -4.72 9.22
CA MET A 34 -17.95 -4.82 8.75
C MET A 34 -18.04 -4.26 7.32
N GLU A 35 -19.12 -4.60 6.63
CA GLU A 35 -19.44 -4.10 5.29
C GLU A 35 -19.30 -2.57 5.19
N LYS A 36 -19.89 -1.85 6.15
CA LYS A 36 -19.85 -0.38 6.19
C LYS A 36 -18.40 0.18 6.18
N SER A 37 -17.50 -0.46 6.92
CA SER A 37 -16.10 -0.05 6.98
C SER A 37 -15.39 -0.27 5.65
N VAL A 38 -15.66 -1.41 5.00
CA VAL A 38 -15.10 -1.75 3.68
C VAL A 38 -15.62 -0.79 2.62
N ARG A 39 -16.92 -0.53 2.58
CA ARG A 39 -17.54 0.41 1.66
C ARG A 39 -16.97 1.83 1.82
N THR A 40 -16.84 2.29 3.08
CA THR A 40 -16.21 3.57 3.39
C THR A 40 -14.76 3.62 2.91
N PHE A 41 -13.99 2.55 3.11
CA PHE A 41 -12.63 2.43 2.61
C PHE A 41 -12.57 2.53 1.08
N VAL A 42 -13.38 1.74 0.38
CA VAL A 42 -13.42 1.78 -1.10
C VAL A 42 -13.79 3.17 -1.59
N TRP A 43 -14.80 3.80 -0.99
CA TRP A 43 -15.20 5.15 -1.35
C TRP A 43 -14.08 6.16 -1.14
N ARG A 44 -13.54 6.26 0.08
CA ARG A 44 -12.61 7.33 0.46
C ARG A 44 -11.20 7.13 -0.07
N LYS A 45 -10.70 5.89 -0.07
CA LYS A 45 -9.30 5.58 -0.41
C LYS A 45 -9.10 5.21 -1.87
N ILE A 46 -10.14 4.71 -2.53
CA ILE A 46 -10.06 4.31 -3.93
C ILE A 46 -10.81 5.31 -4.81
N ILE A 47 -12.13 5.39 -4.68
CA ILE A 47 -12.97 6.14 -5.62
C ILE A 47 -12.69 7.64 -5.58
N CYS A 48 -12.67 8.24 -4.39
CA CYS A 48 -12.42 9.68 -4.25
C CYS A 48 -11.00 10.11 -4.65
N ARG A 49 -10.07 9.17 -4.80
CA ARG A 49 -8.66 9.48 -5.11
C ARG A 49 -8.25 9.13 -6.53
N TYR A 50 -8.76 8.03 -7.04
CA TYR A 50 -8.31 7.44 -8.31
C TYR A 50 -9.46 7.24 -9.31
N GLY A 51 -10.70 7.54 -8.92
CA GLY A 51 -11.88 7.29 -9.74
C GLY A 51 -12.49 5.91 -9.50
N ILE A 52 -13.58 5.64 -10.23
CA ILE A 52 -14.35 4.40 -10.10
C ILE A 52 -13.61 3.25 -10.80
N PRO A 53 -13.23 2.18 -10.09
CA PRO A 53 -12.60 1.02 -10.71
C PRO A 53 -13.62 0.23 -11.54
N ARG A 54 -13.19 -0.33 -12.67
CA ARG A 54 -14.08 -1.18 -13.51
C ARG A 54 -14.38 -2.52 -12.83
N VAL A 55 -13.40 -3.05 -12.10
CA VAL A 55 -13.47 -4.36 -11.44
C VAL A 55 -12.86 -4.24 -10.06
N LEU A 56 -13.53 -4.84 -9.09
CA LEU A 56 -13.02 -5.01 -7.73
C LEU A 56 -12.96 -6.51 -7.44
N VAL A 57 -11.78 -6.99 -7.04
CA VAL A 57 -11.56 -8.39 -6.68
C VAL A 57 -11.40 -8.50 -5.17
N SER A 58 -12.19 -9.33 -4.52
CA SER A 58 -12.13 -9.56 -3.09
C SER A 58 -12.19 -11.06 -2.75
N ASN A 59 -11.95 -11.42 -1.50
CA ASN A 59 -12.29 -12.75 -1.01
C ASN A 59 -13.79 -12.85 -0.69
N ASN A 60 -14.28 -14.07 -0.45
CA ASN A 60 -15.68 -14.36 -0.10
C ASN A 60 -16.00 -14.03 1.37
N GLY A 61 -15.27 -13.11 2.00
CA GLY A 61 -15.56 -12.69 3.36
C GLY A 61 -16.93 -11.97 3.44
N LYS A 62 -17.67 -12.23 4.52
CA LYS A 62 -19.01 -11.64 4.74
C LYS A 62 -19.07 -10.12 4.61
N GLN A 63 -17.94 -9.43 4.84
CA GLN A 63 -17.83 -7.99 4.68
C GLN A 63 -17.84 -7.53 3.20
N PHE A 64 -17.55 -8.44 2.26
CA PHE A 64 -17.59 -8.20 0.82
C PHE A 64 -18.75 -8.91 0.15
N ASP A 65 -19.14 -10.08 0.68
CA ASP A 65 -20.23 -10.91 0.12
C ASP A 65 -21.53 -10.70 0.92
N ASN A 66 -22.17 -9.57 0.69
CA ASN A 66 -23.48 -9.22 1.22
C ASN A 66 -24.24 -8.32 0.24
N SER A 67 -25.57 -8.17 0.44
CA SER A 67 -26.41 -7.37 -0.46
C SER A 67 -25.95 -5.91 -0.52
N ALA A 68 -25.73 -5.27 0.62
CA ALA A 68 -25.40 -3.86 0.68
C ALA A 68 -24.09 -3.51 -0.03
N PHE A 69 -23.09 -4.40 0.00
CA PHE A 69 -21.85 -4.19 -0.74
C PHE A 69 -22.04 -4.44 -2.26
N ARG A 70 -22.84 -5.44 -2.63
CA ARG A 70 -23.20 -5.71 -4.02
C ARG A 70 -23.99 -4.55 -4.63
N ASP A 71 -24.98 -4.01 -3.89
CA ASP A 71 -25.77 -2.86 -4.33
C ASP A 71 -24.87 -1.63 -4.54
N PHE A 72 -24.01 -1.33 -3.58
CA PHE A 72 -22.99 -0.26 -3.71
C PHE A 72 -22.11 -0.41 -4.96
N CYS A 73 -21.62 -1.60 -5.24
CA CYS A 73 -20.84 -1.84 -6.46
C CYS A 73 -21.70 -1.67 -7.72
N SER A 74 -22.92 -2.17 -7.71
CA SER A 74 -23.87 -2.09 -8.83
C SER A 74 -24.25 -0.65 -9.17
N GLU A 75 -24.56 0.16 -8.16
CA GLU A 75 -24.88 1.58 -8.31
C GLU A 75 -23.76 2.39 -8.97
N LEU A 76 -22.52 1.99 -8.72
CA LEU A 76 -21.32 2.62 -9.28
C LEU A 76 -20.82 1.96 -10.59
N GLY A 77 -21.52 0.94 -11.09
CA GLY A 77 -21.10 0.18 -12.26
C GLY A 77 -19.83 -0.64 -12.06
N ILE A 78 -19.47 -0.95 -10.81
CA ILE A 78 -18.29 -1.75 -10.47
C ILE A 78 -18.63 -3.23 -10.56
N LYS A 79 -17.87 -3.98 -11.36
CA LYS A 79 -17.95 -5.45 -11.39
C LYS A 79 -17.24 -6.02 -10.17
N ASN A 80 -18.00 -6.62 -9.25
CA ASN A 80 -17.42 -7.29 -8.08
C ASN A 80 -17.14 -8.76 -8.40
N HIS A 81 -15.87 -9.16 -8.32
CA HIS A 81 -15.41 -10.52 -8.51
C HIS A 81 -14.88 -11.09 -7.19
N TYR A 82 -15.32 -12.32 -6.87
CA TYR A 82 -14.82 -13.03 -5.71
C TYR A 82 -13.72 -14.01 -6.14
N SER A 83 -12.59 -13.98 -5.45
CA SER A 83 -11.58 -15.01 -5.62
C SER A 83 -12.06 -16.31 -4.99
N SER A 84 -12.16 -17.35 -5.81
CA SER A 84 -12.46 -18.69 -5.30
C SER A 84 -11.23 -19.26 -4.58
N PRO A 85 -11.40 -20.02 -3.49
CA PRO A 85 -10.31 -20.80 -2.90
C PRO A 85 -9.64 -21.76 -3.91
N ALA A 86 -10.37 -22.18 -4.94
CA ALA A 86 -9.87 -23.03 -6.01
C ALA A 86 -9.01 -22.28 -7.06
N HIS A 87 -9.09 -20.94 -7.11
CA HIS A 87 -8.31 -20.10 -8.01
C HIS A 87 -7.64 -18.95 -7.24
N PRO A 88 -6.64 -19.25 -6.40
CA PRO A 88 -5.97 -18.23 -5.59
C PRO A 88 -5.21 -17.20 -6.42
N GLN A 89 -4.95 -17.47 -7.70
CA GLN A 89 -4.23 -16.58 -8.60
C GLN A 89 -4.92 -15.20 -8.76
N ALA A 90 -6.25 -15.16 -8.72
CA ALA A 90 -7.00 -13.90 -8.83
C ALA A 90 -6.75 -12.96 -7.63
N ASN A 91 -6.45 -13.50 -6.45
CA ASN A 91 -6.16 -12.74 -5.22
C ASN A 91 -4.68 -12.81 -4.80
N GLY A 92 -3.86 -13.51 -5.57
CA GLY A 92 -2.46 -13.78 -5.24
C GLY A 92 -1.64 -12.51 -5.01
N GLN A 93 -1.93 -11.42 -5.73
CA GLN A 93 -1.27 -10.14 -5.52
C GLN A 93 -1.58 -9.53 -4.16
N VAL A 94 -2.85 -9.55 -3.74
CA VAL A 94 -3.25 -9.05 -2.41
C VAL A 94 -2.59 -9.88 -1.31
N GLU A 95 -2.48 -11.19 -1.49
CA GLU A 95 -1.83 -12.08 -0.53
C GLU A 95 -0.32 -11.83 -0.43
N VAL A 96 0.37 -11.67 -1.58
CA VAL A 96 1.80 -11.32 -1.61
C VAL A 96 2.03 -9.96 -0.98
N THR A 97 1.20 -8.97 -1.31
CA THR A 97 1.25 -7.63 -0.74
C THR A 97 1.00 -7.66 0.77
N ASN A 98 -0.03 -8.38 1.21
CA ASN A 98 -0.32 -8.54 2.63
C ASN A 98 0.86 -9.16 3.38
N ARG A 99 1.54 -10.17 2.81
CA ARG A 99 2.75 -10.76 3.41
C ARG A 99 3.90 -9.76 3.48
N ALA A 100 4.12 -8.97 2.42
CA ALA A 100 5.16 -7.94 2.41
C ALA A 100 4.88 -6.85 3.45
N LEU A 101 3.65 -6.32 3.48
CA LEU A 101 3.24 -5.34 4.48
C LEU A 101 3.36 -5.88 5.91
N LEU A 102 2.91 -7.13 6.14
CA LEU A 102 3.05 -7.79 7.43
C LEU A 102 4.51 -7.92 7.86
N LYS A 103 5.41 -8.26 6.92
CA LYS A 103 6.85 -8.38 7.20
C LYS A 103 7.42 -7.02 7.61
N ILE A 104 7.13 -5.96 6.85
CA ILE A 104 7.61 -4.61 7.16
C ILE A 104 7.05 -4.14 8.51
N ILE A 105 5.74 -4.28 8.73
CA ILE A 105 5.11 -3.92 10.02
C ILE A 105 5.75 -4.70 11.17
N LYS A 106 5.97 -6.00 11.04
CA LYS A 106 6.59 -6.81 12.10
C LYS A 106 8.01 -6.38 12.39
N THR A 107 8.83 -6.12 11.37
CA THR A 107 10.21 -5.69 11.52
C THR A 107 10.29 -4.33 12.25
N GLN A 108 9.41 -3.41 11.93
CA GLN A 108 9.35 -2.10 12.61
C GLN A 108 8.76 -2.20 14.03
N LEU A 109 7.93 -3.24 14.30
CA LEU A 109 7.29 -3.45 15.60
C LEU A 109 8.12 -4.27 16.58
N GLU A 110 9.29 -4.81 16.22
CA GLU A 110 10.12 -5.66 17.10
C GLU A 110 10.61 -4.95 18.38
N GLY A 111 10.14 -3.75 18.69
CA GLY A 111 10.39 -3.03 19.95
C GLY A 111 9.19 -2.33 20.56
N ALA A 112 8.08 -2.18 19.86
CA ALA A 112 7.03 -1.26 20.28
C ALA A 112 5.62 -1.85 20.07
N LYS A 113 5.16 -2.57 21.08
CA LYS A 113 3.79 -3.09 21.13
C LYS A 113 2.79 -1.91 21.11
N GLY A 114 1.96 -1.84 20.06
CA GLY A 114 0.81 -0.92 19.98
C GLY A 114 0.97 0.30 19.08
N ILE A 115 2.15 0.64 18.60
CA ILE A 115 2.38 1.81 17.72
C ILE A 115 2.32 1.50 16.22
N TRP A 116 1.93 0.27 15.81
CA TRP A 116 1.84 -0.08 14.39
C TRP A 116 0.93 0.86 13.59
N LEU A 117 0.03 1.54 14.28
CA LEU A 117 -0.88 2.49 13.67
C LEU A 117 -0.16 3.76 13.23
N ASP A 118 0.75 4.24 14.07
CA ASP A 118 1.54 5.45 13.81
C ASP A 118 2.60 5.17 12.74
N GLU A 119 3.09 3.92 12.67
CA GLU A 119 4.05 3.47 11.65
C GLU A 119 3.42 3.15 10.29
N LEU A 120 2.10 2.96 10.23
CA LEU A 120 1.42 2.57 8.99
C LEU A 120 1.69 3.53 7.80
N PRO A 121 1.67 4.86 7.96
CA PRO A 121 2.01 5.78 6.88
C PRO A 121 3.43 5.56 6.34
N SER A 122 4.42 5.38 7.22
CA SER A 122 5.82 5.14 6.86
C SER A 122 5.99 3.80 6.13
N VAL A 123 5.28 2.76 6.59
CA VAL A 123 5.26 1.43 5.93
C VAL A 123 4.67 1.52 4.54
N LEU A 124 3.55 2.22 4.38
CA LEU A 124 2.91 2.41 3.07
C LEU A 124 3.79 3.24 2.14
N TRP A 125 4.44 4.28 2.67
CA TRP A 125 5.40 5.09 1.92
C TRP A 125 6.55 4.22 1.40
N ALA A 126 7.22 3.51 2.29
CA ALA A 126 8.32 2.61 1.91
C ALA A 126 7.87 1.58 0.86
N TYR A 127 6.65 1.03 0.99
CA TYR A 127 6.11 0.11 0.00
C TYR A 127 5.95 0.75 -1.39
N ARG A 128 5.51 1.99 -1.45
CA ARG A 128 5.20 2.71 -2.69
C ARG A 128 6.42 3.17 -3.47
N ILE A 129 7.54 3.42 -2.78
CA ILE A 129 8.80 3.92 -3.39
C ILE A 129 9.82 2.80 -3.69
N ILE A 130 9.55 1.55 -3.33
CA ILE A 130 10.44 0.43 -3.65
C ILE A 130 10.06 -0.15 -4.99
N ALA A 131 11.03 -0.28 -5.90
CA ALA A 131 10.82 -0.90 -7.20
C ALA A 131 10.36 -2.35 -7.07
N ARG A 132 9.40 -2.74 -7.91
CA ARG A 132 8.83 -4.09 -7.94
C ARG A 132 9.44 -4.88 -9.09
N THR A 133 10.07 -5.99 -8.76
CA THR A 133 10.72 -6.89 -9.76
C THR A 133 9.79 -7.30 -10.90
N SER A 134 8.49 -7.40 -10.65
CA SER A 134 7.51 -7.80 -11.66
C SER A 134 7.18 -6.72 -12.70
N ILE A 135 7.51 -5.45 -12.42
CA ILE A 135 7.18 -4.31 -13.28
C ILE A 135 8.41 -3.41 -13.57
N GLY A 136 9.54 -3.65 -12.90
CA GLY A 136 10.76 -2.84 -13.06
C GLY A 136 10.70 -1.42 -12.49
N GLU A 137 9.55 -0.99 -12.01
CA GLU A 137 9.25 0.38 -11.58
C GLU A 137 8.69 0.45 -10.16
N THR A 138 8.70 1.65 -9.58
CA THR A 138 8.06 1.90 -8.30
C THR A 138 6.55 2.16 -8.49
N PRO A 139 5.69 1.71 -7.57
CA PRO A 139 4.27 2.09 -7.58
C PRO A 139 4.06 3.60 -7.64
N PHE A 140 4.92 4.38 -6.99
CA PHE A 140 4.83 5.83 -6.97
C PHE A 140 5.00 6.41 -8.38
N ARG A 141 6.03 5.99 -9.11
CA ARG A 141 6.28 6.46 -10.47
C ARG A 141 5.15 6.11 -11.42
N LEU A 142 4.60 4.90 -11.31
CA LEU A 142 3.48 4.46 -12.15
C LEU A 142 2.17 5.23 -11.90
N VAL A 143 1.99 5.80 -10.70
CA VAL A 143 0.78 6.57 -10.37
C VAL A 143 0.94 8.06 -10.70
N TYR A 144 2.14 8.62 -10.46
CA TYR A 144 2.37 10.07 -10.53
C TYR A 144 3.26 10.51 -11.69
N ASP A 145 3.79 9.56 -12.46
CA ASP A 145 4.76 9.80 -13.55
C ASP A 145 5.95 10.67 -13.10
N ALA A 146 6.36 10.48 -11.85
CA ALA A 146 7.44 11.22 -11.22
C ALA A 146 8.13 10.37 -10.16
N ASP A 147 9.39 10.65 -9.88
CA ASP A 147 10.11 10.01 -8.78
C ASP A 147 9.71 10.62 -7.43
N ALA A 148 9.66 9.74 -6.44
CA ALA A 148 9.32 10.17 -5.08
C ALA A 148 10.50 10.93 -4.46
N VAL A 149 10.27 12.17 -4.06
CA VAL A 149 11.20 12.90 -3.21
C VAL A 149 11.06 12.36 -1.79
N ILE A 150 12.13 11.80 -1.24
CA ILE A 150 12.14 11.28 0.13
C ILE A 150 12.27 12.49 1.07
N PRO A 151 11.27 12.78 1.93
CA PRO A 151 11.39 13.85 2.90
C PRO A 151 12.55 13.55 3.85
N ALA A 152 13.45 14.50 4.05
CA ALA A 152 14.57 14.40 4.99
C ALA A 152 14.10 14.15 6.45
N GLU A 153 12.84 14.48 6.74
CA GLU A 153 12.23 14.36 8.07
C GLU A 153 11.64 12.98 8.39
N VAL A 154 11.53 12.08 7.42
CA VAL A 154 11.07 10.71 7.70
C VAL A 154 12.22 9.92 8.28
N GLY A 155 12.58 10.15 9.53
CA GLY A 155 13.49 9.42 10.47
C GLY A 155 14.22 8.12 10.03
N LEU A 156 14.26 7.86 8.74
CA LEU A 156 15.16 6.91 8.12
C LEU A 156 16.48 7.67 7.97
N THR A 157 17.33 7.60 8.97
CA THR A 157 18.75 7.86 8.84
C THR A 157 19.27 6.93 7.73
N SER A 158 19.10 7.35 6.47
CA SER A 158 19.76 6.66 5.38
C SER A 158 21.24 7.01 5.46
N TYR A 159 22.10 6.08 5.07
CA TYR A 159 23.54 6.32 4.95
C TYR A 159 23.86 7.64 4.20
N ARG A 160 22.99 8.06 3.26
CA ARG A 160 23.06 9.34 2.55
C ARG A 160 22.80 10.54 3.45
N VAL A 161 21.86 10.46 4.39
CA VAL A 161 21.53 11.57 5.31
C VAL A 161 22.61 11.72 6.38
N GLU A 162 23.13 10.59 6.89
CA GLU A 162 24.23 10.59 7.87
C GLU A 162 25.57 11.08 7.29
N ASN A 163 25.78 10.86 5.99
CA ASN A 163 27.01 11.21 5.30
C ASN A 163 26.84 12.33 4.26
N TYR A 164 25.72 13.10 4.36
CA TYR A 164 25.49 14.21 3.46
C TYR A 164 26.53 15.30 3.70
N THR A 165 27.35 15.54 2.71
CA THR A 165 28.15 16.75 2.56
C THR A 165 27.88 17.28 1.17
N GLU A 166 27.69 18.60 1.05
CA GLU A 166 27.32 19.27 -0.21
C GLU A 166 28.26 18.90 -1.36
N ASP A 167 29.58 18.92 -1.09
CA ASP A 167 30.64 18.58 -2.07
C ASP A 167 30.53 17.13 -2.58
N LYS A 168 30.27 16.15 -1.70
CA LYS A 168 30.14 14.74 -2.09
C LYS A 168 28.84 14.45 -2.83
N ASN A 169 27.80 15.22 -2.55
CA ASN A 169 26.51 15.06 -3.23
C ASN A 169 26.60 15.60 -4.67
N GLU A 170 27.28 16.73 -4.88
CA GLU A 170 27.53 17.25 -6.24
C GLU A 170 28.38 16.29 -7.08
N GLU A 171 29.42 15.70 -6.48
CA GLU A 171 30.27 14.73 -7.16
C GLU A 171 29.52 13.44 -7.52
N ALA A 172 28.67 12.94 -6.63
CA ALA A 172 27.83 11.77 -6.89
C ALA A 172 26.76 12.05 -7.96
N MET A 173 26.19 13.26 -7.99
CA MET A 173 25.24 13.66 -9.04
C MET A 173 25.92 13.79 -10.40
N ARG A 174 27.12 14.35 -10.48
CA ARG A 174 27.91 14.43 -11.75
C ARG A 174 28.21 13.03 -12.27
N LEU A 175 28.71 12.14 -11.42
CA LEU A 175 28.97 10.73 -11.79
C LEU A 175 27.72 9.99 -12.29
N GLN A 176 26.55 10.26 -11.71
CA GLN A 176 25.29 9.67 -12.15
C GLN A 176 24.80 10.25 -13.50
N LEU A 177 25.01 11.54 -13.74
CA LEU A 177 24.68 12.18 -15.01
C LEU A 177 25.60 11.69 -16.13
N ASP A 178 26.90 11.55 -15.89
CA ASP A 178 27.86 11.01 -16.86
C ASP A 178 27.51 9.56 -17.26
N LEU A 179 26.95 8.74 -16.34
CA LEU A 179 26.50 7.38 -16.64
C LEU A 179 25.19 7.32 -17.45
N VAL A 180 24.40 8.39 -17.50
CA VAL A 180 23.16 8.47 -18.28
C VAL A 180 23.43 8.92 -19.72
N ASP A 181 24.48 9.70 -19.95
CA ASP A 181 24.85 10.19 -21.28
C ASP A 181 25.62 9.15 -22.13
N ASP A 182 26.03 8.01 -21.52
CA ASP A 182 26.74 6.90 -22.20
C ASP A 182 25.79 5.76 -22.66
N VAL A 183 24.48 5.95 -22.68
CA VAL A 183 23.45 4.99 -23.15
C VAL A 183 22.71 5.60 -24.34
#